data_1978a95dd899737260adb0963409a01b
#
_entry.id   1978a95dd899737260adb0963409a01b
#
_cell.length_a   1.000
_cell.length_b   1.000
_cell.length_c   1.000
_cell.angle_alpha   90.00
_cell.angle_beta   90.00
_cell.angle_gamma   90.00
#
_symmetry.space_group_name_H-M   'P 1'
#
loop_
_entity.id
_entity.type
_entity.pdbx_description
1 polymer ?
#
loop_
_entity_poly.entity_id
_entity_poly.type
_entity_poly.pdbx_seq_one_letter_code
_entity_poly.pdbx_strand_id
1 'polypeptide(L)'
;YIIANSNFTSKRIKKYWGLNSDVINPPVDIKRFRYNNPREDFYMSVNRLVPNKRIDLLIKAFNKLNLPLIIIGDGPERLRLEKISNPNIKFLRKISDTQVENYMSRCRAFVYAGIEDFGIAPVEAMASGAPVIAYGKGGILDTINCFYQQDKEKVPNGLLFKKQTSEDIFDTISWFEDKKAWKKFNPEILNEYSQKFSIENFICKFDLIINKAWENLKKKL
;
A
#
# COMPACT_ATOMS: atom_id res chain seq x y z
N TYR A 1 -2.87 1.60 28.57
CA TYR A 1 -3.50 1.10 27.35
C TYR A 1 -2.61 1.44 26.15
N ILE A 2 -2.40 0.50 25.26
CA ILE A 2 -1.54 0.70 24.08
C ILE A 2 -2.34 0.33 22.83
N ILE A 3 -2.30 1.22 21.84
CA ILE A 3 -2.92 1.01 20.52
C ILE A 3 -1.80 0.98 19.47
N ALA A 4 -1.78 -0.07 18.67
CA ALA A 4 -0.88 -0.21 17.54
C ALA A 4 -1.61 0.11 16.22
N ASN A 5 -0.87 0.67 15.25
CA ASN A 5 -1.43 1.03 13.94
C ASN A 5 -1.56 -0.18 12.97
N SER A 6 -1.03 -1.35 13.35
CA SER A 6 -1.10 -2.58 12.56
C SER A 6 -0.80 -3.81 13.43
N ASN A 7 -1.17 -4.98 12.94
CA ASN A 7 -0.75 -6.25 13.54
C ASN A 7 0.77 -6.42 13.54
N PHE A 8 1.46 -5.89 12.54
CA PHE A 8 2.91 -5.88 12.50
C PHE A 8 3.52 -5.08 13.66
N THR A 9 3.02 -3.88 13.92
CA THR A 9 3.47 -3.04 15.04
C THR A 9 3.07 -3.65 16.39
N SER A 10 1.86 -4.22 16.50
CA SER A 10 1.42 -4.93 17.72
C SER A 10 2.35 -6.09 18.09
N LYS A 11 2.76 -6.89 17.10
CA LYS A 11 3.75 -7.97 17.31
C LYS A 11 5.12 -7.45 17.76
N ARG A 12 5.56 -6.28 17.27
CA ARG A 12 6.80 -5.62 17.72
C ARG A 12 6.68 -5.12 19.16
N ILE A 13 5.56 -4.50 19.52
CA ILE A 13 5.28 -4.06 20.91
C ILE A 13 5.35 -5.28 21.84
N LYS A 14 4.67 -6.38 21.48
CA LYS A 14 4.71 -7.61 22.28
C LYS A 14 6.13 -8.16 22.42
N LYS A 15 6.90 -8.19 21.32
CA LYS A 15 8.26 -8.73 21.29
C LYS A 15 9.25 -7.92 22.12
N TYR A 16 9.20 -6.58 22.02
CA TYR A 16 10.25 -5.74 22.59
C TYR A 16 9.88 -5.13 23.93
N TRP A 17 8.57 -4.93 24.21
CA TRP A 17 8.08 -4.36 25.46
C TRP A 17 7.36 -5.38 26.35
N GLY A 18 7.07 -6.57 25.87
CA GLY A 18 6.30 -7.59 26.59
C GLY A 18 4.81 -7.26 26.74
N LEU A 19 4.34 -6.13 26.20
CA LEU A 19 2.99 -5.61 26.40
C LEU A 19 2.04 -6.04 25.26
N ASN A 20 0.75 -6.16 25.60
CA ASN A 20 -0.30 -6.36 24.60
C ASN A 20 -0.79 -4.98 24.13
N SER A 21 -1.26 -4.93 22.89
CA SER A 21 -1.89 -3.73 22.30
C SER A 21 -3.12 -4.12 21.50
N ASP A 22 -4.13 -3.27 21.54
CA ASP A 22 -5.21 -3.30 20.55
C ASP A 22 -4.72 -2.75 19.23
N VAL A 23 -5.37 -3.14 18.11
CA VAL A 23 -4.98 -2.68 16.77
C VAL A 23 -6.08 -1.81 16.17
N ILE A 24 -5.72 -0.58 15.82
CA ILE A 24 -6.55 0.32 15.01
C ILE A 24 -5.70 0.82 13.85
N ASN A 25 -6.07 0.42 12.63
CA ASN A 25 -5.38 0.90 11.44
C ASN A 25 -5.59 2.42 11.26
N PRO A 26 -4.59 3.18 10.77
CA PRO A 26 -4.69 4.61 10.56
C PRO A 26 -5.83 4.99 9.62
N PRO A 27 -6.47 6.14 9.85
CA PRO A 27 -7.53 6.62 8.98
C PRO A 27 -6.96 7.10 7.63
N VAL A 28 -7.70 6.82 6.57
CA VAL A 28 -7.41 7.32 5.22
C VAL A 28 -8.62 8.09 4.72
N ASP A 29 -8.40 9.28 4.17
CA ASP A 29 -9.46 10.07 3.54
C ASP A 29 -9.81 9.49 2.17
N ILE A 30 -10.64 8.45 2.19
CA ILE A 30 -11.00 7.66 1.01
C ILE A 30 -11.90 8.43 0.06
N LYS A 31 -12.73 9.36 0.59
CA LYS A 31 -13.73 10.10 -0.18
C LYS A 31 -13.13 11.02 -1.25
N ARG A 32 -11.86 11.39 -1.10
CA ARG A 32 -11.14 12.21 -2.09
C ARG A 32 -10.75 11.45 -3.37
N PHE A 33 -10.76 10.10 -3.35
CA PHE A 33 -10.29 9.29 -4.47
C PHE A 33 -11.44 8.88 -5.41
N ARG A 34 -11.19 9.01 -6.72
CA ARG A 34 -12.08 8.54 -7.78
C ARG A 34 -11.55 7.25 -8.38
N TYR A 35 -12.43 6.28 -8.64
CA TYR A 35 -12.07 4.95 -9.15
C TYR A 35 -12.62 4.63 -10.54
N ASN A 36 -13.42 5.52 -11.15
CA ASN A 36 -14.15 5.28 -12.41
C ASN A 36 -13.34 5.59 -13.67
N ASN A 37 -12.08 6.01 -13.56
CA ASN A 37 -11.25 6.32 -14.71
C ASN A 37 -10.77 5.04 -15.41
N PRO A 38 -10.68 5.03 -16.76
CA PRO A 38 -10.04 3.95 -17.50
C PRO A 38 -8.60 3.75 -17.05
N ARG A 39 -8.17 2.48 -16.90
CA ARG A 39 -6.77 2.15 -16.57
C ARG A 39 -5.87 2.34 -17.78
N GLU A 40 -4.76 3.02 -17.57
CA GLU A 40 -3.71 3.24 -18.55
C GLU A 40 -2.55 2.24 -18.36
N ASP A 41 -1.61 2.23 -19.31
CA ASP A 41 -0.54 1.24 -19.38
C ASP A 41 0.71 1.64 -18.57
N PHE A 42 0.53 2.27 -17.39
CA PHE A 42 1.65 2.62 -16.53
C PHE A 42 1.46 2.11 -15.10
N TYR A 43 2.56 1.82 -14.46
CA TYR A 43 2.66 1.52 -13.04
C TYR A 43 3.03 2.77 -12.25
N MET A 44 2.72 2.78 -10.96
CA MET A 44 2.95 3.96 -10.13
C MET A 44 3.46 3.58 -8.74
N SER A 45 4.32 4.43 -8.19
CA SER A 45 4.75 4.37 -6.79
C SER A 45 4.82 5.78 -6.20
N VAL A 46 4.30 5.98 -5.00
CA VAL A 46 4.36 7.25 -4.27
C VAL A 46 5.14 7.03 -2.98
N ASN A 47 6.30 7.71 -2.83
CA ASN A 47 7.17 7.50 -1.69
C ASN A 47 8.07 8.72 -1.42
N ARG A 48 8.46 8.87 -0.15
CA ARG A 48 9.69 9.59 0.13
C ARG A 48 10.88 8.76 -0.40
N LEU A 49 11.79 9.38 -1.15
CA LEU A 49 12.92 8.69 -1.77
C LEU A 49 14.07 8.51 -0.75
N VAL A 50 13.90 7.50 0.11
CA VAL A 50 14.83 7.08 1.17
C VAL A 50 15.14 5.58 1.06
N PRO A 51 16.30 5.09 1.58
CA PRO A 51 16.76 3.71 1.36
C PRO A 51 15.75 2.62 1.76
N ASN A 52 15.03 2.79 2.87
CA ASN A 52 14.08 1.80 3.37
C ASN A 52 12.84 1.59 2.48
N LYS A 53 12.55 2.51 1.56
CA LYS A 53 11.45 2.37 0.59
C LYS A 53 11.80 1.46 -0.58
N ARG A 54 13.07 1.12 -0.76
CA ARG A 54 13.58 0.17 -1.74
C ARG A 54 13.13 0.46 -3.18
N ILE A 55 13.08 1.74 -3.53
CA ILE A 55 12.76 2.20 -4.90
C ILE A 55 13.82 1.70 -5.90
N ASP A 56 15.05 1.48 -5.44
CA ASP A 56 16.12 0.85 -6.22
C ASP A 56 15.72 -0.51 -6.81
N LEU A 57 14.96 -1.31 -6.07
CA LEU A 57 14.48 -2.62 -6.55
C LEU A 57 13.39 -2.49 -7.61
N LEU A 58 12.46 -1.53 -7.44
CA LEU A 58 11.46 -1.22 -8.45
C LEU A 58 12.13 -0.81 -9.76
N ILE A 59 13.08 0.13 -9.69
CA ILE A 59 13.81 0.60 -10.86
C ILE A 59 14.52 -0.54 -11.58
N LYS A 60 15.26 -1.39 -10.86
CA LYS A 60 15.96 -2.54 -11.44
C LYS A 60 15.00 -3.51 -12.16
N ALA A 61 13.83 -3.77 -11.56
CA ALA A 61 12.82 -4.63 -12.17
C ALA A 61 12.21 -3.98 -13.42
N PHE A 62 11.81 -2.69 -13.34
CA PHE A 62 11.19 -1.98 -14.45
C PHE A 62 12.15 -1.65 -15.59
N ASN A 63 13.44 -1.49 -15.32
CA ASN A 63 14.48 -1.41 -16.37
C ASN A 63 14.51 -2.68 -17.23
N LYS A 64 14.34 -3.86 -16.61
CA LYS A 64 14.28 -5.14 -17.34
C LYS A 64 12.93 -5.36 -18.03
N LEU A 65 11.83 -4.99 -17.38
CA LEU A 65 10.47 -5.12 -17.92
C LEU A 65 10.21 -4.19 -19.10
N ASN A 66 10.91 -3.07 -19.17
CA ASN A 66 10.68 -1.98 -20.13
C ASN A 66 9.23 -1.45 -20.11
N LEU A 67 8.53 -1.57 -18.97
CA LEU A 67 7.18 -1.07 -18.77
C LEU A 67 7.22 0.35 -18.17
N PRO A 68 6.24 1.22 -18.48
CA PRO A 68 6.19 2.57 -17.93
C PRO A 68 5.99 2.57 -16.41
N LEU A 69 6.88 3.23 -15.68
CA LEU A 69 6.76 3.45 -14.23
C LEU A 69 6.82 4.94 -13.91
N ILE A 70 5.86 5.41 -13.14
CA ILE A 70 5.85 6.77 -12.60
C ILE A 70 6.17 6.71 -11.10
N ILE A 71 7.25 7.35 -10.70
CA ILE A 71 7.67 7.48 -9.31
C ILE A 71 7.41 8.90 -8.86
N ILE A 72 6.51 9.07 -7.88
CA ILE A 72 6.15 10.37 -7.32
C ILE A 72 6.78 10.50 -5.94
N GLY A 73 7.49 11.60 -5.74
CA GLY A 73 8.10 11.96 -4.47
C GLY A 73 9.48 12.57 -4.60
N ASP A 74 10.04 12.88 -3.44
CA ASP A 74 11.37 13.48 -3.34
C ASP A 74 12.13 12.91 -2.12
N GLY A 75 13.45 13.09 -2.10
CA GLY A 75 14.30 12.64 -1.00
C GLY A 75 15.78 12.52 -1.38
N PRO A 76 16.63 12.20 -0.40
CA PRO A 76 18.10 12.17 -0.59
C PRO A 76 18.57 11.17 -1.65
N GLU A 77 17.81 10.11 -1.90
CA GLU A 77 18.16 9.08 -2.89
C GLU A 77 17.84 9.48 -4.34
N ARG A 78 17.16 10.60 -4.57
CA ARG A 78 16.61 10.96 -5.89
C ARG A 78 17.65 10.92 -7.00
N LEU A 79 18.75 11.67 -6.87
CA LEU A 79 19.78 11.76 -7.92
C LEU A 79 20.39 10.38 -8.24
N ARG A 80 20.60 9.55 -7.22
CA ARG A 80 21.10 8.18 -7.39
C ARG A 80 20.09 7.30 -8.14
N LEU A 81 18.80 7.42 -7.78
CA LEU A 81 17.74 6.64 -8.39
C LEU A 81 17.50 7.06 -9.85
N GLU A 82 17.48 8.35 -10.15
CA GLU A 82 17.36 8.86 -11.52
C GLU A 82 18.52 8.38 -12.40
N LYS A 83 19.77 8.36 -11.87
CA LYS A 83 20.95 7.89 -12.61
C LYS A 83 20.90 6.42 -13.02
N ILE A 84 20.21 5.57 -12.27
CA ILE A 84 20.10 4.13 -12.56
C ILE A 84 18.82 3.77 -13.34
N SER A 85 17.99 4.76 -13.67
CA SER A 85 16.71 4.57 -14.33
C SER A 85 16.83 4.65 -15.84
N ASN A 86 16.15 3.76 -16.55
CA ASN A 86 15.97 3.82 -17.99
C ASN A 86 14.86 4.84 -18.37
N PRO A 87 14.74 5.24 -19.65
CA PRO A 87 13.77 6.24 -20.12
C PRO A 87 12.29 5.89 -19.89
N ASN A 88 11.95 4.61 -19.67
CA ASN A 88 10.60 4.17 -19.32
C ASN A 88 10.17 4.55 -17.89
N ILE A 89 11.09 5.04 -17.05
CA ILE A 89 10.82 5.44 -15.67
C ILE A 89 10.83 6.95 -15.55
N LYS A 90 9.70 7.53 -15.13
CA LYS A 90 9.55 8.96 -14.93
C LYS A 90 9.48 9.31 -13.45
N PHE A 91 10.25 10.32 -13.04
CA PHE A 91 10.20 10.90 -11.71
C PHE A 91 9.41 12.19 -11.72
N LEU A 92 8.36 12.24 -10.92
CA LEU A 92 7.63 13.46 -10.63
C LEU A 92 7.99 13.90 -9.21
N ARG A 93 8.42 15.16 -9.09
CA ARG A 93 8.69 15.77 -7.78
C ARG A 93 7.38 16.00 -7.04
N LYS A 94 7.39 16.89 -6.10
CA LYS A 94 6.20 17.32 -5.37
C LYS A 94 5.18 17.90 -6.37
N ILE A 95 4.17 17.10 -6.68
CA ILE A 95 2.98 17.50 -7.43
C ILE A 95 1.81 17.68 -6.46
N SER A 96 0.70 18.27 -6.89
CA SER A 96 -0.47 18.46 -6.04
C SER A 96 -1.13 17.12 -5.70
N ASP A 97 -1.84 17.08 -4.57
CA ASP A 97 -2.59 15.88 -4.15
C ASP A 97 -3.60 15.46 -5.23
N THR A 98 -4.29 16.42 -5.85
CA THR A 98 -5.21 16.16 -6.98
C THR A 98 -4.50 15.49 -8.17
N GLN A 99 -3.26 15.88 -8.47
CA GLN A 99 -2.48 15.22 -9.51
C GLN A 99 -2.08 13.79 -9.10
N VAL A 100 -1.71 13.56 -7.84
CA VAL A 100 -1.43 12.20 -7.32
C VAL A 100 -2.67 11.32 -7.46
N GLU A 101 -3.83 11.81 -7.02
CA GLU A 101 -5.12 11.11 -7.13
C GLU A 101 -5.46 10.76 -8.58
N ASN A 102 -5.25 11.71 -9.50
CA ASN A 102 -5.48 11.50 -10.92
C ASN A 102 -4.57 10.39 -11.49
N TYR A 103 -3.28 10.37 -11.13
CA TYR A 103 -2.38 9.28 -11.53
C TYR A 103 -2.81 7.94 -10.91
N MET A 104 -3.17 7.91 -9.61
CA MET A 104 -3.62 6.70 -8.94
C MET A 104 -4.87 6.11 -9.59
N SER A 105 -5.84 6.96 -9.96
CA SER A 105 -7.11 6.52 -10.57
C SER A 105 -6.94 5.90 -11.96
N ARG A 106 -5.79 6.12 -12.62
CA ARG A 106 -5.52 5.65 -13.99
C ARG A 106 -4.41 4.62 -14.10
N CYS A 107 -3.53 4.47 -13.09
CA CYS A 107 -2.43 3.52 -13.17
C CYS A 107 -2.93 2.08 -13.29
N ARG A 108 -2.18 1.23 -14.00
CA ARG A 108 -2.46 -0.20 -14.15
C ARG A 108 -2.41 -0.93 -12.81
N ALA A 109 -1.39 -0.62 -12.01
CA ALA A 109 -1.26 -1.05 -10.62
C ALA A 109 -0.35 -0.09 -9.85
N PHE A 110 -0.55 -0.04 -8.54
CA PHE A 110 0.36 0.62 -7.60
C PHE A 110 1.41 -0.38 -7.12
N VAL A 111 2.70 -0.01 -7.18
CA VAL A 111 3.81 -0.91 -6.82
C VAL A 111 4.55 -0.39 -5.59
N TYR A 112 4.87 -1.31 -4.64
CA TYR A 112 5.45 -0.94 -3.37
C TYR A 112 6.45 -1.98 -2.85
N ALA A 113 7.72 -1.59 -2.67
CA ALA A 113 8.79 -2.51 -2.30
C ALA A 113 9.30 -2.36 -0.85
N GLY A 114 8.89 -1.31 -0.15
CA GLY A 114 9.29 -1.04 1.23
C GLY A 114 8.58 -1.92 2.27
N ILE A 115 9.12 -1.92 3.50
CA ILE A 115 8.43 -2.45 4.68
C ILE A 115 7.89 -1.25 5.45
N GLU A 116 6.59 -1.23 5.71
CA GLU A 116 5.92 -0.19 6.46
C GLU A 116 5.24 -0.72 7.71
N ASP A 117 5.02 0.15 8.65
CA ASP A 117 4.22 -0.17 9.83
C ASP A 117 2.74 -0.36 9.48
N PHE A 118 2.22 0.36 8.46
CA PHE A 118 0.88 0.16 7.91
C PHE A 118 0.85 0.28 6.38
N GLY A 119 1.16 1.47 5.83
CA GLY A 119 1.14 1.75 4.40
C GLY A 119 -0.15 2.46 3.96
N ILE A 120 -0.23 3.78 4.15
CA ILE A 120 -1.38 4.61 3.74
C ILE A 120 -1.51 4.64 2.20
N ALA A 121 -0.42 4.88 1.47
CA ALA A 121 -0.44 5.00 0.02
C ALA A 121 -0.99 3.75 -0.73
N PRO A 122 -0.71 2.50 -0.32
CA PRO A 122 -1.41 1.32 -0.83
C PRO A 122 -2.93 1.36 -0.63
N VAL A 123 -3.43 1.87 0.51
CA VAL A 123 -4.87 2.01 0.75
C VAL A 123 -5.47 3.11 -0.14
N GLU A 124 -4.77 4.23 -0.32
CA GLU A 124 -5.17 5.29 -1.25
C GLU A 124 -5.25 4.78 -2.71
N ALA A 125 -4.31 3.92 -3.10
CA ALA A 125 -4.34 3.28 -4.41
C ALA A 125 -5.58 2.39 -4.58
N MET A 126 -5.93 1.57 -3.58
CA MET A 126 -7.17 0.78 -3.59
C MET A 126 -8.42 1.66 -3.62
N ALA A 127 -8.44 2.76 -2.85
CA ALA A 127 -9.51 3.74 -2.90
C ALA A 127 -9.69 4.36 -4.30
N SER A 128 -8.58 4.50 -5.04
CA SER A 128 -8.57 4.91 -6.46
C SER A 128 -8.90 3.77 -7.43
N GLY A 129 -9.29 2.59 -6.91
CA GLY A 129 -9.58 1.40 -7.70
C GLY A 129 -8.36 0.72 -8.32
N ALA A 130 -7.12 1.06 -7.90
CA ALA A 130 -5.91 0.44 -8.41
C ALA A 130 -5.52 -0.80 -7.58
N PRO A 131 -5.27 -1.97 -8.21
CA PRO A 131 -4.70 -3.11 -7.50
C PRO A 131 -3.27 -2.78 -7.03
N VAL A 132 -2.88 -3.38 -5.89
CA VAL A 132 -1.57 -3.14 -5.30
C VAL A 132 -0.67 -4.36 -5.49
N ILE A 133 0.56 -4.13 -5.95
CA ILE A 133 1.63 -5.15 -6.01
C ILE A 133 2.70 -4.75 -4.99
N ALA A 134 2.85 -5.52 -3.92
CA ALA A 134 3.69 -5.09 -2.81
C ALA A 134 4.55 -6.21 -2.21
N TYR A 135 5.59 -5.82 -1.46
CA TYR A 135 6.36 -6.77 -0.67
C TYR A 135 5.51 -7.33 0.48
N GLY A 136 5.39 -8.66 0.54
CA GLY A 136 4.55 -9.38 1.51
C GLY A 136 5.09 -9.38 2.93
N LYS A 137 5.48 -8.19 3.47
CA LYS A 137 5.98 -8.05 4.84
C LYS A 137 5.65 -6.67 5.42
N GLY A 138 5.37 -6.66 6.73
CA GLY A 138 5.00 -5.42 7.42
C GLY A 138 3.49 -5.23 7.53
N GLY A 139 3.07 -3.99 7.71
CA GLY A 139 1.66 -3.60 7.83
C GLY A 139 0.84 -3.82 6.56
N ILE A 140 1.49 -3.99 5.40
CA ILE A 140 0.83 -4.32 4.14
C ILE A 140 -0.03 -5.60 4.23
N LEU A 141 0.33 -6.52 5.12
CA LEU A 141 -0.42 -7.76 5.36
C LEU A 141 -1.79 -7.52 6.03
N ASP A 142 -2.01 -6.35 6.62
CA ASP A 142 -3.31 -5.95 7.18
C ASP A 142 -4.25 -5.39 6.09
N THR A 143 -3.70 -4.97 4.94
CA THR A 143 -4.43 -4.26 3.90
C THR A 143 -4.61 -5.07 2.62
N ILE A 144 -3.67 -5.96 2.27
CA ILE A 144 -3.70 -6.69 1.01
C ILE A 144 -4.17 -8.14 1.21
N ASN A 145 -5.28 -8.46 0.54
CA ASN A 145 -5.72 -9.83 0.30
C ASN A 145 -5.08 -10.31 -1.00
N CYS A 146 -4.09 -11.19 -0.89
CA CYS A 146 -3.30 -11.60 -2.03
C CYS A 146 -4.11 -12.49 -2.99
N PHE A 147 -4.04 -12.21 -4.28
CA PHE A 147 -4.72 -12.95 -5.35
C PHE A 147 -4.40 -14.46 -5.35
N TYR A 148 -3.21 -14.85 -4.93
CA TYR A 148 -2.79 -16.26 -4.85
C TYR A 148 -3.23 -16.97 -3.56
N GLN A 149 -3.66 -16.24 -2.55
CA GLN A 149 -4.20 -16.84 -1.34
C GLN A 149 -5.65 -17.21 -1.60
N GLN A 150 -5.91 -18.51 -1.75
CA GLN A 150 -7.26 -19.06 -2.01
C GLN A 150 -8.15 -19.02 -0.75
N ASP A 151 -8.19 -17.91 -0.07
CA ASP A 151 -9.22 -17.67 0.94
C ASP A 151 -10.49 -17.26 0.18
N LYS A 152 -11.38 -18.24 -0.04
CA LYS A 152 -12.63 -18.06 -0.82
C LYS A 152 -13.53 -16.97 -0.26
N GLU A 153 -13.33 -16.57 0.99
CA GLU A 153 -14.13 -15.55 1.67
C GLU A 153 -13.59 -14.13 1.46
N LYS A 154 -12.36 -13.99 0.93
CA LYS A 154 -11.72 -12.68 0.76
C LYS A 154 -11.58 -12.32 -0.70
N VAL A 155 -12.15 -11.20 -1.07
CA VAL A 155 -11.96 -10.63 -2.42
C VAL A 155 -10.50 -10.17 -2.56
N PRO A 156 -9.76 -10.66 -3.58
CA PRO A 156 -8.40 -10.22 -3.84
C PRO A 156 -8.35 -8.74 -4.21
N ASN A 157 -7.39 -8.01 -3.66
CA ASN A 157 -7.19 -6.59 -3.95
C ASN A 157 -5.75 -6.26 -4.40
N GLY A 158 -4.89 -7.26 -4.52
CA GLY A 158 -3.52 -7.08 -4.96
C GLY A 158 -2.73 -8.38 -5.04
N LEU A 159 -1.43 -8.22 -5.24
CA LEU A 159 -0.44 -9.30 -5.27
C LEU A 159 0.67 -9.00 -4.26
N LEU A 160 1.21 -10.07 -3.67
CA LEU A 160 2.34 -9.96 -2.77
C LEU A 160 3.53 -10.76 -3.31
N PHE A 161 4.65 -10.08 -3.57
CA PHE A 161 5.89 -10.78 -3.82
C PHE A 161 6.59 -11.16 -2.50
N LYS A 162 7.27 -12.30 -2.50
CA LYS A 162 7.75 -12.96 -1.27
C LYS A 162 9.14 -12.54 -0.84
N LYS A 163 10.03 -12.21 -1.79
CA LYS A 163 11.39 -11.78 -1.54
C LYS A 163 11.56 -10.32 -1.91
N GLN A 164 12.24 -9.54 -1.08
CA GLN A 164 12.51 -8.12 -1.35
C GLN A 164 13.69 -7.99 -2.33
N THR A 165 13.49 -8.48 -3.56
CA THR A 165 14.48 -8.47 -4.65
C THR A 165 13.87 -7.94 -5.95
N SER A 166 14.71 -7.43 -6.84
CA SER A 166 14.27 -6.98 -8.17
C SER A 166 13.75 -8.13 -9.04
N GLU A 167 14.26 -9.32 -8.82
CA GLU A 167 13.88 -10.55 -9.54
C GLU A 167 12.45 -10.95 -9.17
N ASP A 168 12.12 -11.00 -7.89
CA ASP A 168 10.77 -11.38 -7.43
C ASP A 168 9.72 -10.34 -7.86
N ILE A 169 10.09 -9.05 -7.90
CA ILE A 169 9.25 -7.98 -8.46
C ILE A 169 9.05 -8.20 -9.96
N PHE A 170 10.13 -8.46 -10.70
CA PHE A 170 10.08 -8.74 -12.15
C PHE A 170 9.15 -9.91 -12.44
N ASP A 171 9.34 -11.04 -11.76
CA ASP A 171 8.53 -12.26 -11.98
C ASP A 171 7.04 -12.01 -11.66
N THR A 172 6.76 -11.30 -10.55
CA THR A 172 5.39 -10.97 -10.14
C THR A 172 4.69 -10.07 -11.17
N ILE A 173 5.39 -9.04 -11.68
CA ILE A 173 4.82 -8.12 -12.67
C ILE A 173 4.70 -8.79 -14.04
N SER A 174 5.68 -9.58 -14.45
CA SER A 174 5.60 -10.38 -15.70
C SER A 174 4.39 -11.29 -15.70
N TRP A 175 4.16 -12.02 -14.60
CA TRP A 175 2.96 -12.83 -14.44
C TRP A 175 1.67 -12.00 -14.51
N PHE A 176 1.66 -10.82 -13.86
CA PHE A 176 0.51 -9.91 -13.86
C PHE A 176 0.16 -9.43 -15.27
N GLU A 177 1.18 -9.15 -16.11
CA GLU A 177 1.02 -8.78 -17.51
C GLU A 177 0.59 -9.97 -18.37
N ASP A 178 1.30 -11.10 -18.31
CA ASP A 178 1.04 -12.29 -19.13
C ASP A 178 -0.38 -12.83 -18.92
N LYS A 179 -0.86 -12.83 -17.69
CA LYS A 179 -2.22 -13.26 -17.34
C LYS A 179 -3.26 -12.16 -17.51
N LYS A 180 -2.86 -10.95 -17.91
CA LYS A 180 -3.73 -9.76 -17.95
C LYS A 180 -4.52 -9.61 -16.66
N ALA A 181 -3.82 -9.84 -15.53
CA ALA A 181 -4.47 -10.01 -14.23
C ALA A 181 -5.15 -8.73 -13.75
N TRP A 182 -4.74 -7.54 -14.24
CA TRP A 182 -5.44 -6.27 -13.93
C TRP A 182 -6.92 -6.30 -14.30
N LYS A 183 -7.32 -7.07 -15.32
CA LYS A 183 -8.73 -7.21 -15.75
C LYS A 183 -9.60 -7.94 -14.72
N LYS A 184 -8.99 -8.61 -13.76
CA LYS A 184 -9.68 -9.37 -12.70
C LYS A 184 -9.97 -8.53 -11.46
N PHE A 185 -9.39 -7.34 -11.37
CA PHE A 185 -9.60 -6.41 -10.27
C PHE A 185 -10.67 -5.39 -10.65
N ASN A 186 -11.84 -5.48 -10.00
CA ASN A 186 -12.90 -4.49 -10.17
C ASN A 186 -12.59 -3.24 -9.34
N PRO A 187 -12.46 -2.04 -9.97
CA PRO A 187 -12.15 -0.81 -9.26
C PRO A 187 -13.13 -0.44 -8.15
N GLU A 188 -14.43 -0.69 -8.35
CA GLU A 188 -15.47 -0.44 -7.35
C GLU A 188 -15.28 -1.31 -6.11
N ILE A 189 -15.03 -2.61 -6.29
CA ILE A 189 -14.77 -3.54 -5.20
C ILE A 189 -13.50 -3.15 -4.43
N LEU A 190 -12.47 -2.67 -5.10
CA LEU A 190 -11.25 -2.18 -4.45
C LEU A 190 -11.53 -0.93 -3.61
N ASN A 191 -12.32 0.00 -4.13
CA ASN A 191 -12.76 1.18 -3.39
C ASN A 191 -13.60 0.79 -2.18
N GLU A 192 -14.61 -0.08 -2.34
CA GLU A 192 -15.42 -0.60 -1.23
C GLU A 192 -14.57 -1.27 -0.15
N TYR A 193 -13.59 -2.10 -0.55
CA TYR A 193 -12.68 -2.72 0.41
C TYR A 193 -11.90 -1.69 1.21
N SER A 194 -11.49 -0.60 0.60
CA SER A 194 -10.73 0.47 1.26
C SER A 194 -11.53 1.19 2.35
N GLN A 195 -12.87 1.14 2.32
CA GLN A 195 -13.75 1.76 3.33
C GLN A 195 -13.50 1.26 4.75
N LYS A 196 -12.91 0.08 4.90
CA LYS A 196 -12.48 -0.44 6.23
C LYS A 196 -11.49 0.48 6.94
N PHE A 197 -10.79 1.32 6.18
CA PHE A 197 -9.75 2.24 6.64
C PHE A 197 -10.20 3.70 6.61
N SER A 198 -11.50 3.95 6.42
CA SER A 198 -12.05 5.30 6.41
C SER A 198 -11.91 6.00 7.76
N ILE A 199 -11.99 7.32 7.74
CA ILE A 199 -11.95 8.17 8.95
C ILE A 199 -13.09 7.77 9.90
N GLU A 200 -14.28 7.54 9.37
CA GLU A 200 -15.46 7.17 10.15
C GLU A 200 -15.26 5.83 10.89
N ASN A 201 -14.73 4.83 10.18
CA ASN A 201 -14.42 3.53 10.77
C ASN A 201 -13.30 3.61 11.82
N PHE A 202 -12.31 4.46 11.60
CA PHE A 202 -11.28 4.72 12.59
C PHE A 202 -11.87 5.31 13.87
N ILE A 203 -12.68 6.37 13.76
CA ILE A 203 -13.33 7.04 14.92
C ILE A 203 -14.17 6.03 15.71
N CYS A 204 -15.02 5.27 15.01
CA CYS A 204 -15.87 4.26 15.66
C CYS A 204 -15.06 3.24 16.47
N LYS A 205 -13.99 2.69 15.89
CA LYS A 205 -13.11 1.73 16.59
C LYS A 205 -12.35 2.37 17.74
N PHE A 206 -11.90 3.60 17.56
CA PHE A 206 -11.17 4.33 18.57
C PHE A 206 -12.05 4.61 19.80
N ASP A 207 -13.29 5.08 19.60
CA ASP A 207 -14.27 5.32 20.66
C ASP A 207 -14.60 4.04 21.44
N LEU A 208 -14.76 2.91 20.75
CA LEU A 208 -14.99 1.62 21.40
C LEU A 208 -13.83 1.24 22.35
N ILE A 209 -12.59 1.44 21.91
CA ILE A 209 -11.40 1.10 22.71
C ILE A 209 -11.26 2.07 23.89
N ILE A 210 -11.47 3.38 23.68
CA ILE A 210 -11.41 4.38 24.76
C ILE A 210 -12.46 4.08 25.83
N ASN A 211 -13.70 3.83 25.44
CA ASN A 211 -14.78 3.51 26.38
C ASN A 211 -14.46 2.25 27.18
N LYS A 212 -13.98 1.18 26.53
CA LYS A 212 -13.52 -0.04 27.21
C LYS A 212 -12.38 0.23 28.18
N ALA A 213 -11.40 1.04 27.80
CA ALA A 213 -10.28 1.41 28.66
C ALA A 213 -10.75 2.21 29.89
N TRP A 214 -11.66 3.15 29.66
CA TRP A 214 -12.25 3.98 30.72
C TRP A 214 -13.05 3.15 31.75
N GLU A 215 -13.93 2.24 31.27
CA GLU A 215 -14.68 1.34 32.17
C GLU A 215 -13.77 0.41 32.98
N ASN A 216 -12.69 -0.07 32.37
CA ASN A 216 -11.69 -0.89 33.08
C ASN A 216 -10.91 -0.08 34.14
N LEU A 217 -10.69 1.21 33.91
CA LEU A 217 -10.05 2.08 34.88
C LEU A 217 -10.98 2.35 36.08
N LYS A 218 -12.26 2.68 35.83
CA LYS A 218 -13.26 2.90 36.89
C LYS A 218 -13.42 1.69 37.81
N LYS A 219 -13.33 0.48 37.30
CA LYS A 219 -13.42 -0.75 38.11
C LYS A 219 -12.21 -1.01 39.02
N LYS A 220 -11.12 -0.26 38.83
CA LYS A 220 -9.88 -0.40 39.60
C LYS A 220 -9.73 0.72 40.66
N LEU A 221 -10.54 1.76 40.56
CA LEU A 221 -10.67 2.86 41.54
C LEU A 221 -11.75 2.55 42.56
#